data_99262535f2ff513a4c9e7d34cfd8eeae
#
_entry.id   99262535f2ff513a4c9e7d34cfd8eeae
#
_cell.length_a   1.000
_cell.length_b   1.000
_cell.length_c   1.000
_cell.angle_alpha   90.00
_cell.angle_beta   90.00
_cell.angle_gamma   90.00
#
_symmetry.space_group_name_H-M   'P 1'
#
loop_
_entity.id
_entity.type
_entity.pdbx_description
1 polymer ?
#
loop_
_entity_poly.entity_id
_entity_poly.type
_entity_poly.pdbx_seq_one_letter_code
_entity_poly.pdbx_strand_id
1 'polypeptide(L)'
;PEEILIDGKPHIGTDLLLDIVRRIREEILSLGGEIRFHSQYHFREEESSPLILAIGHSARDSYRELLELGLSMRPKDFAMGFRIQHPQALIDRALYGEISEEMRKALGPGAYKLSFTNSSGRALYSFCMCPGGYVINASSEEGRLCVNGMSCHGRDSGTANSAIVMAIRKEDYGDGRDPMSGILLQRELEERCFRLCGGRIPMQRYGAFRDAVSEERGERDALPERLRDGEREPMSPSFRGLFSEADLSTIFRFGEDSPYRSLNCFNALFIEGMESFSRRIPGFNREDAVLCALESRTSSPIRIPRDEDFHSNLRFLYPCGEGAGYAGGIMSAAMDGMKTAEALSADYCAGRIPWKSYREIL
;
A
#
# COMPACT_ATOMS: atom_id res chain seq x y z
N PRO A 1 -5.66 23.56 7.52
CA PRO A 1 -6.73 23.99 6.63
C PRO A 1 -8.09 23.76 7.29
N GLU A 2 -9.05 24.67 7.08
CA GLU A 2 -10.41 24.57 7.65
C GLU A 2 -11.16 23.31 7.20
N GLU A 3 -10.83 22.78 6.02
CA GLU A 3 -11.34 21.51 5.48
C GLU A 3 -11.17 20.31 6.44
N ILE A 4 -10.12 20.31 7.27
CA ILE A 4 -9.88 19.25 8.26
C ILE A 4 -11.02 19.18 9.28
N LEU A 5 -11.58 20.35 9.64
CA LEU A 5 -12.67 20.45 10.62
C LEU A 5 -13.99 19.93 10.06
N ILE A 6 -14.15 19.93 8.74
CA ILE A 6 -15.38 19.51 8.05
C ILE A 6 -15.28 18.05 7.63
N ASP A 7 -14.25 17.69 6.91
CA ASP A 7 -14.12 16.36 6.28
C ASP A 7 -13.38 15.32 7.11
N GLY A 8 -12.61 15.73 8.11
CA GLY A 8 -11.77 14.85 8.92
C GLY A 8 -10.72 14.08 8.11
N LYS A 9 -10.39 14.54 6.88
CA LYS A 9 -9.49 13.88 5.93
C LYS A 9 -8.47 14.87 5.37
N PRO A 10 -7.48 15.28 6.17
CA PRO A 10 -6.48 16.21 5.70
C PRO A 10 -5.67 15.62 4.56
N HIS A 11 -5.55 16.36 3.45
CA HIS A 11 -4.61 16.08 2.39
C HIS A 11 -3.39 16.98 2.54
N ILE A 12 -2.24 16.37 2.78
CA ILE A 12 -0.99 17.12 2.94
C ILE A 12 -0.32 17.27 1.57
N GLY A 13 -0.22 16.19 0.82
CA GLY A 13 0.59 16.08 -0.39
C GLY A 13 2.00 15.57 -0.09
N THR A 14 2.52 14.74 -0.99
CA THR A 14 3.82 14.10 -0.82
C THR A 14 4.97 15.11 -0.86
N ASP A 15 4.82 16.19 -1.61
CA ASP A 15 5.76 17.32 -1.70
C ASP A 15 5.95 18.04 -0.35
N LEU A 16 4.88 18.28 0.41
CA LEU A 16 4.94 18.92 1.72
C LEU A 16 5.36 17.97 2.84
N LEU A 17 5.26 16.67 2.64
CA LEU A 17 5.55 15.67 3.65
C LEU A 17 7.02 15.73 4.11
N LEU A 18 7.94 16.05 3.20
CA LEU A 18 9.37 16.22 3.53
C LEU A 18 9.59 17.31 4.58
N ASP A 19 8.90 18.46 4.43
CA ASP A 19 9.02 19.57 5.36
C ASP A 19 8.40 19.24 6.73
N ILE A 20 7.30 18.51 6.74
CA ILE A 20 6.65 18.07 7.98
C ILE A 20 7.58 17.12 8.75
N VAL A 21 8.13 16.12 8.08
CA VAL A 21 9.06 15.16 8.72
C VAL A 21 10.30 15.87 9.25
N ARG A 22 10.84 16.86 8.50
CA ARG A 22 11.96 17.66 8.96
C ARG A 22 11.62 18.44 10.23
N ARG A 23 10.48 19.13 10.29
CA ARG A 23 10.02 19.87 11.47
C ARG A 23 9.82 18.97 12.69
N ILE A 24 9.23 17.79 12.50
CA ILE A 24 9.08 16.80 13.59
C ILE A 24 10.47 16.40 14.12
N ARG A 25 11.43 16.17 13.24
CA ARG A 25 12.81 15.86 13.64
C ARG A 25 13.45 17.00 14.43
N GLU A 26 13.30 18.24 13.95
CA GLU A 26 13.81 19.44 14.62
C GLU A 26 13.19 19.60 16.02
N GLU A 27 11.90 19.33 16.15
CA GLU A 27 11.20 19.37 17.44
C GLU A 27 11.74 18.31 18.40
N ILE A 28 11.95 17.07 17.95
CA ILE A 28 12.55 15.99 18.77
C ILE A 28 13.92 16.44 19.30
N LEU A 29 14.76 17.02 18.44
CA LEU A 29 16.09 17.48 18.82
C LEU A 29 16.01 18.67 19.80
N SER A 30 15.07 19.61 19.61
CA SER A 30 14.87 20.76 20.49
C SER A 30 14.45 20.35 21.91
N LEU A 31 13.72 19.25 22.01
CA LEU A 31 13.30 18.65 23.28
C LEU A 31 14.38 17.77 23.94
N GLY A 32 15.60 17.76 23.38
CA GLY A 32 16.72 16.98 23.92
C GLY A 32 16.76 15.52 23.46
N GLY A 33 15.91 15.13 22.49
CA GLY A 33 15.95 13.81 21.89
C GLY A 33 17.17 13.63 20.97
N GLU A 34 17.51 12.41 20.65
CA GLU A 34 18.58 12.04 19.73
C GLU A 34 18.01 11.25 18.54
N ILE A 35 18.55 11.51 17.33
CA ILE A 35 18.22 10.76 16.11
C ILE A 35 19.51 10.20 15.54
N ARG A 36 19.59 8.89 15.41
CA ARG A 36 20.75 8.16 14.87
C ARG A 36 20.44 7.64 13.47
N PHE A 37 21.11 8.23 12.48
CA PHE A 37 21.09 7.73 11.11
C PHE A 37 22.19 6.69 10.91
N HIS A 38 22.01 5.84 9.90
CA HIS A 38 22.97 4.76 9.58
C HIS A 38 23.27 3.83 10.76
N SER A 39 22.30 3.69 11.67
CA SER A 39 22.42 2.90 12.90
C SER A 39 21.29 1.90 12.93
N GLN A 40 21.55 0.68 12.47
CA GLN A 40 20.61 -0.42 12.59
C GLN A 40 20.53 -0.83 14.06
N TYR A 41 19.31 -0.91 14.58
CA TYR A 41 19.09 -1.40 15.92
C TYR A 41 18.98 -2.91 15.90
N HIS A 42 19.76 -3.60 16.74
CA HIS A 42 19.70 -5.02 16.96
C HIS A 42 19.07 -5.32 18.31
N PHE A 43 18.05 -6.12 18.30
CA PHE A 43 17.29 -6.49 19.50
C PHE A 43 18.10 -7.46 20.35
N ARG A 44 17.95 -7.36 21.70
CA ARG A 44 18.67 -8.20 22.66
C ARG A 44 17.68 -8.84 23.64
N GLU A 45 17.91 -10.08 24.04
CA GLU A 45 17.08 -10.78 25.04
C GLU A 45 17.04 -10.06 26.39
N GLU A 46 18.16 -9.44 26.78
CA GLU A 46 18.30 -8.73 28.05
C GLU A 46 17.88 -7.25 27.99
N GLU A 47 17.12 -6.85 26.95
CA GLU A 47 16.67 -5.46 26.84
C GLU A 47 15.82 -5.10 28.06
N SER A 48 16.28 -4.13 28.84
CA SER A 48 15.59 -3.66 30.04
C SER A 48 14.98 -2.27 29.88
N SER A 49 15.28 -1.61 28.77
CA SER A 49 14.78 -0.26 28.49
C SER A 49 13.48 -0.33 27.71
N PRO A 50 12.52 0.58 27.95
CA PRO A 50 11.30 0.62 27.19
C PRO A 50 11.58 0.97 25.73
N LEU A 51 11.00 0.22 24.79
CA LEU A 51 11.21 0.35 23.37
C LEU A 51 9.88 0.44 22.63
N ILE A 52 9.65 1.52 21.88
CA ILE A 52 8.54 1.62 20.95
C ILE A 52 8.99 1.06 19.60
N LEU A 53 8.32 0.01 19.14
CA LEU A 53 8.61 -0.65 17.87
C LEU A 53 7.74 -0.03 16.76
N ALA A 54 8.29 0.92 16.02
CA ALA A 54 7.61 1.68 14.96
C ALA A 54 8.28 1.50 13.58
N ILE A 55 8.63 0.26 13.21
CA ILE A 55 9.50 -0.06 12.07
C ILE A 55 8.81 -0.05 10.70
N GLY A 56 7.49 0.14 10.63
CA GLY A 56 6.73 -0.03 9.39
C GLY A 56 6.76 -1.48 8.89
N HIS A 57 6.05 -1.81 7.81
CA HIS A 57 5.98 -3.21 7.34
C HIS A 57 7.09 -3.58 6.33
N SER A 58 7.96 -2.64 5.96
CA SER A 58 9.07 -2.91 5.02
C SER A 58 10.36 -3.37 5.71
N ALA A 59 10.46 -3.30 7.03
CA ALA A 59 11.62 -3.78 7.82
C ALA A 59 11.56 -5.31 8.03
N ARG A 60 11.61 -6.06 6.92
CA ARG A 60 11.35 -7.51 6.90
C ARG A 60 12.46 -8.35 7.53
N ASP A 61 13.65 -7.84 7.63
CA ASP A 61 14.77 -8.38 8.40
C ASP A 61 14.52 -8.32 9.90
N SER A 62 14.08 -7.15 10.39
CA SER A 62 13.77 -6.93 11.80
C SER A 62 12.66 -7.85 12.33
N TYR A 63 11.65 -8.18 11.50
CA TYR A 63 10.63 -9.14 11.91
C TYR A 63 11.21 -10.54 12.16
N ARG A 64 12.17 -10.97 11.35
CA ARG A 64 12.81 -12.28 11.55
C ARG A 64 13.62 -12.29 12.84
N GLU A 65 14.43 -11.27 13.08
CA GLU A 65 15.19 -11.09 14.31
C GLU A 65 14.29 -11.11 15.55
N LEU A 66 13.19 -10.35 15.52
CA LEU A 66 12.22 -10.30 16.61
C LEU A 66 11.48 -11.62 16.83
N LEU A 67 11.19 -12.37 15.76
CA LEU A 67 10.57 -13.69 15.87
C LEU A 67 11.51 -14.71 16.52
N GLU A 68 12.80 -14.67 16.17
CA GLU A 68 13.86 -15.49 16.77
C GLU A 68 14.04 -15.19 18.26
N LEU A 69 13.81 -13.95 18.69
CA LEU A 69 13.79 -13.54 20.10
C LEU A 69 12.47 -13.89 20.82
N GLY A 70 11.54 -14.57 20.16
CA GLY A 70 10.29 -15.02 20.76
C GLY A 70 9.18 -13.97 20.79
N LEU A 71 9.27 -12.88 20.01
CA LEU A 71 8.16 -11.95 19.88
C LEU A 71 6.94 -12.65 19.25
N SER A 72 5.81 -12.62 19.92
CA SER A 72 4.57 -13.18 19.39
C SER A 72 4.12 -12.41 18.16
N MET A 73 3.96 -13.13 17.06
CA MET A 73 3.45 -12.58 15.79
C MET A 73 2.39 -13.52 15.23
N ARG A 74 1.45 -12.97 14.47
CA ARG A 74 0.39 -13.73 13.80
C ARG A 74 0.26 -13.29 12.34
N PRO A 75 -0.02 -14.19 11.42
CA PRO A 75 -0.40 -13.83 10.07
C PRO A 75 -1.69 -13.00 10.10
N LYS A 76 -1.80 -12.05 9.19
CA LYS A 76 -2.92 -11.12 9.10
C LYS A 76 -3.32 -10.94 7.64
N ASP A 77 -4.62 -10.94 7.38
CA ASP A 77 -5.17 -10.61 6.07
C ASP A 77 -4.68 -9.24 5.61
N PHE A 78 -4.36 -9.15 4.32
CA PHE A 78 -3.92 -7.93 3.66
C PHE A 78 -4.49 -7.87 2.23
N ALA A 79 -3.99 -7.01 1.36
CA ALA A 79 -4.47 -6.95 0.00
C ALA A 79 -3.33 -6.71 -0.98
N MET A 80 -3.46 -7.23 -2.19
CA MET A 80 -2.53 -7.01 -3.29
C MET A 80 -3.27 -6.88 -4.62
N GLY A 81 -2.65 -6.21 -5.57
CA GLY A 81 -3.21 -6.07 -6.90
C GLY A 81 -2.42 -5.12 -7.78
N PHE A 82 -3.13 -4.45 -8.67
CA PHE A 82 -2.55 -3.51 -9.60
C PHE A 82 -2.97 -2.09 -9.30
N ARG A 83 -2.14 -1.14 -9.66
CA ARG A 83 -2.50 0.26 -9.67
C ARG A 83 -3.03 0.64 -11.04
N ILE A 84 -4.20 1.27 -11.08
CA ILE A 84 -4.83 1.74 -12.33
C ILE A 84 -4.73 3.24 -12.43
N GLN A 85 -4.49 3.74 -13.65
CA GLN A 85 -4.47 5.17 -13.97
C GLN A 85 -5.54 5.51 -15.00
N HIS A 86 -6.20 6.66 -14.75
CA HIS A 86 -7.19 7.27 -15.64
C HIS A 86 -6.88 8.77 -15.81
N PRO A 87 -7.36 9.42 -16.88
CA PRO A 87 -7.45 10.87 -16.91
C PRO A 87 -8.28 11.38 -15.73
N GLN A 88 -7.80 12.39 -14.99
CA GLN A 88 -8.56 12.97 -13.87
C GLN A 88 -9.92 13.51 -14.34
N ALA A 89 -9.95 14.11 -15.54
CA ALA A 89 -11.18 14.63 -16.14
C ALA A 89 -12.30 13.59 -16.33
N LEU A 90 -11.93 12.31 -16.56
CA LEU A 90 -12.90 11.20 -16.64
C LEU A 90 -13.58 11.01 -15.28
N ILE A 91 -12.79 10.99 -14.22
CA ILE A 91 -13.29 10.80 -12.85
C ILE A 91 -14.14 11.99 -12.42
N ASP A 92 -13.66 13.21 -12.67
CA ASP A 92 -14.40 14.43 -12.34
C ASP A 92 -15.76 14.48 -13.06
N ARG A 93 -15.81 14.19 -14.36
CA ARG A 93 -17.05 14.14 -15.14
C ARG A 93 -18.01 13.07 -14.61
N ALA A 94 -17.49 11.90 -14.27
CA ALA A 94 -18.32 10.80 -13.76
C ALA A 94 -18.93 11.11 -12.38
N LEU A 95 -18.24 11.88 -11.54
CA LEU A 95 -18.69 12.22 -10.19
C LEU A 95 -19.50 13.50 -10.13
N TYR A 96 -19.13 14.52 -10.91
CA TYR A 96 -19.69 15.87 -10.81
C TYR A 96 -20.60 16.22 -11.99
N GLY A 97 -20.56 15.45 -13.10
CA GLY A 97 -21.24 15.81 -14.34
C GLY A 97 -20.56 17.00 -15.04
N GLU A 98 -21.34 17.70 -15.86
CA GLU A 98 -20.89 18.94 -16.52
C GLU A 98 -21.10 20.12 -15.56
N ILE A 99 -20.00 20.67 -15.05
CA ILE A 99 -19.98 21.78 -14.11
C ILE A 99 -19.10 22.92 -14.63
N SER A 100 -19.32 24.16 -14.14
CA SER A 100 -18.45 25.28 -14.48
C SER A 100 -17.03 25.10 -13.95
N GLU A 101 -16.07 25.79 -14.56
CA GLU A 101 -14.67 25.77 -14.14
C GLU A 101 -14.50 26.31 -12.70
N GLU A 102 -15.29 27.29 -12.32
CA GLU A 102 -15.31 27.84 -10.95
C GLU A 102 -15.76 26.78 -9.94
N MET A 103 -16.81 26.05 -10.27
CA MET A 103 -17.33 24.97 -9.42
C MET A 103 -16.31 23.81 -9.34
N ARG A 104 -15.64 23.48 -10.44
CA ARG A 104 -14.58 22.46 -10.46
C ARG A 104 -13.40 22.84 -9.55
N LYS A 105 -12.98 24.10 -9.59
CA LYS A 105 -11.95 24.61 -8.69
C LYS A 105 -12.37 24.57 -7.22
N ALA A 106 -13.62 24.87 -6.93
CA ALA A 106 -14.15 24.83 -5.57
C ALA A 106 -14.28 23.40 -5.01
N LEU A 107 -14.68 22.43 -5.85
CA LEU A 107 -14.81 21.02 -5.44
C LEU A 107 -13.48 20.28 -5.39
N GLY A 108 -12.49 20.74 -6.15
CA GLY A 108 -11.22 20.05 -6.33
C GLY A 108 -11.36 18.75 -7.15
N PRO A 109 -10.26 18.01 -7.37
CA PRO A 109 -10.27 16.79 -8.18
C PRO A 109 -11.04 15.67 -7.49
N GLY A 110 -11.90 14.99 -8.27
CA GLY A 110 -12.76 13.92 -7.81
C GLY A 110 -11.99 12.72 -7.28
N ALA A 111 -12.50 12.14 -6.20
CA ALA A 111 -11.97 10.93 -5.59
C ALA A 111 -13.06 9.88 -5.39
N TYR A 112 -12.71 8.62 -5.43
CA TYR A 112 -13.67 7.52 -5.32
C TYR A 112 -13.23 6.44 -4.33
N LYS A 113 -14.22 5.72 -3.83
CA LYS A 113 -14.08 4.42 -3.16
C LYS A 113 -14.99 3.41 -3.85
N LEU A 114 -14.41 2.33 -4.34
CA LEU A 114 -15.10 1.27 -5.05
C LEU A 114 -14.85 -0.07 -4.35
N SER A 115 -15.87 -0.91 -4.31
CA SER A 115 -15.77 -2.26 -3.80
C SER A 115 -16.69 -3.19 -4.58
N PHE A 116 -16.25 -4.41 -4.77
CA PHE A 116 -16.95 -5.48 -5.42
C PHE A 116 -16.67 -6.79 -4.67
N THR A 117 -17.66 -7.64 -4.56
CA THR A 117 -17.50 -9.00 -4.03
C THR A 117 -18.18 -9.93 -5.02
N ASN A 118 -17.46 -10.94 -5.49
CA ASN A 118 -17.99 -11.91 -6.42
C ASN A 118 -18.84 -12.98 -5.71
N SER A 119 -19.44 -13.88 -6.48
CA SER A 119 -20.29 -14.96 -5.96
C SER A 119 -19.56 -15.95 -5.03
N SER A 120 -18.24 -16.06 -5.15
CA SER A 120 -17.40 -16.89 -4.27
C SER A 120 -16.99 -16.19 -2.96
N GLY A 121 -17.45 -14.96 -2.72
CA GLY A 121 -17.12 -14.18 -1.54
C GLY A 121 -15.71 -13.57 -1.56
N ARG A 122 -15.05 -13.48 -2.73
CA ARG A 122 -13.79 -12.74 -2.89
C ARG A 122 -14.07 -11.27 -3.11
N ALA A 123 -13.40 -10.44 -2.34
CA ALA A 123 -13.51 -8.99 -2.43
C ALA A 123 -12.39 -8.37 -3.27
N LEU A 124 -12.77 -7.44 -4.14
CA LEU A 124 -11.89 -6.53 -4.87
C LEU A 124 -12.31 -5.10 -4.54
N TYR A 125 -11.36 -4.21 -4.27
CA TYR A 125 -11.68 -2.83 -3.91
C TYR A 125 -10.59 -1.84 -4.29
N SER A 126 -10.99 -0.57 -4.44
CA SER A 126 -10.04 0.52 -4.61
C SER A 126 -9.39 0.88 -3.28
N PHE A 127 -8.08 1.11 -3.30
CA PHE A 127 -7.31 1.50 -2.13
C PHE A 127 -6.37 2.67 -2.47
N CYS A 128 -6.18 3.58 -1.51
CA CYS A 128 -5.27 4.71 -1.62
C CYS A 128 -5.38 5.45 -2.97
N MET A 129 -6.62 5.89 -3.30
CA MET A 129 -6.88 6.69 -4.50
C MET A 129 -6.17 8.04 -4.38
N CYS A 130 -5.42 8.40 -5.40
CA CYS A 130 -4.61 9.60 -5.52
C CYS A 130 -5.14 10.47 -6.66
N PRO A 131 -6.06 11.42 -6.39
CA PRO A 131 -6.51 12.37 -7.41
C PRO A 131 -5.36 13.30 -7.78
N GLY A 132 -5.27 13.64 -9.08
CA GLY A 132 -4.18 14.47 -9.60
C GLY A 132 -2.79 13.94 -9.25
N GLY A 133 -2.60 12.61 -9.24
CA GLY A 133 -1.38 11.99 -8.74
C GLY A 133 -0.67 11.09 -9.76
N TYR A 134 0.42 10.50 -9.34
CA TYR A 134 1.30 9.63 -10.13
C TYR A 134 1.47 8.26 -9.52
N VAL A 135 1.75 7.25 -10.35
CA VAL A 135 2.27 5.96 -9.90
C VAL A 135 3.79 6.07 -9.75
N ILE A 136 4.31 5.59 -8.64
CA ILE A 136 5.74 5.64 -8.32
C ILE A 136 6.28 4.24 -8.01
N ASN A 137 7.59 4.07 -8.19
CA ASN A 137 8.31 2.93 -7.65
C ASN A 137 8.47 3.12 -6.13
N ALA A 138 7.94 2.18 -5.35
CA ALA A 138 7.98 2.18 -3.88
C ALA A 138 8.83 1.03 -3.32
N SER A 139 9.70 0.46 -4.15
CA SER A 139 10.57 -0.67 -3.77
C SER A 139 11.52 -0.29 -2.65
N SER A 140 11.74 -1.21 -1.71
CA SER A 140 12.66 -1.05 -0.58
C SER A 140 13.66 -2.20 -0.44
N GLU A 141 13.56 -3.21 -1.29
CA GLU A 141 14.47 -4.36 -1.32
C GLU A 141 15.07 -4.52 -2.72
N GLU A 142 16.35 -4.82 -2.79
CA GLU A 142 17.04 -5.08 -4.06
C GLU A 142 16.46 -6.31 -4.75
N GLY A 143 16.34 -6.25 -6.09
CA GLY A 143 15.78 -7.34 -6.89
C GLY A 143 14.26 -7.53 -6.75
N ARG A 144 13.56 -6.61 -6.09
CA ARG A 144 12.11 -6.64 -5.88
C ARG A 144 11.48 -5.33 -6.32
N LEU A 145 10.25 -5.40 -6.81
CA LEU A 145 9.55 -4.22 -7.31
C LEU A 145 8.13 -4.17 -6.76
N CYS A 146 7.79 -3.04 -6.17
CA CYS A 146 6.41 -2.69 -5.85
C CYS A 146 6.13 -1.24 -6.22
N VAL A 147 4.86 -0.93 -6.45
CA VAL A 147 4.40 0.41 -6.79
C VAL A 147 3.53 0.98 -5.67
N ASN A 148 3.44 2.29 -5.64
CA ASN A 148 2.46 3.03 -4.86
C ASN A 148 1.99 4.24 -5.68
N GLY A 149 1.02 4.99 -5.17
CA GLY A 149 0.59 6.26 -5.72
C GLY A 149 0.99 7.41 -4.81
N MET A 150 1.23 8.53 -5.44
CA MET A 150 1.42 9.80 -4.73
C MET A 150 0.68 10.93 -5.42
N SER A 151 0.27 11.92 -4.67
CA SER A 151 -0.19 13.20 -5.21
C SER A 151 0.49 14.35 -4.47
N CYS A 152 0.84 15.39 -5.24
CA CYS A 152 1.27 16.64 -4.66
C CYS A 152 0.12 17.37 -4.00
N HIS A 153 0.40 18.38 -3.20
CA HIS A 153 -0.62 19.20 -2.55
C HIS A 153 -1.62 19.79 -3.55
N GLY A 154 -1.13 20.25 -4.70
CA GLY A 154 -1.97 20.83 -5.77
C GLY A 154 -2.87 19.84 -6.50
N ARG A 155 -2.58 18.53 -6.48
CA ARG A 155 -3.36 17.47 -7.18
C ARG A 155 -3.62 17.77 -8.66
N ASP A 156 -2.63 18.30 -9.37
CA ASP A 156 -2.76 18.93 -10.69
C ASP A 156 -2.05 18.17 -11.82
N SER A 157 -1.70 16.90 -11.63
CA SER A 157 -1.02 16.12 -12.68
C SER A 157 -1.87 15.81 -13.91
N GLY A 158 -3.19 16.02 -13.84
CA GLY A 158 -4.14 15.62 -14.88
C GLY A 158 -4.50 14.13 -14.86
N THR A 159 -3.85 13.31 -14.01
CA THR A 159 -4.12 11.87 -13.87
C THR A 159 -4.68 11.54 -12.50
N ALA A 160 -5.58 10.55 -12.46
CA ALA A 160 -6.07 9.91 -11.25
C ALA A 160 -5.51 8.49 -11.18
N ASN A 161 -5.07 8.04 -10.04
CA ASN A 161 -4.67 6.64 -9.88
C ASN A 161 -5.14 6.06 -8.54
N SER A 162 -5.40 4.76 -8.52
CA SER A 162 -5.67 4.02 -7.30
C SER A 162 -5.17 2.58 -7.42
N ALA A 163 -4.86 1.95 -6.31
CA ALA A 163 -4.74 0.51 -6.28
C ALA A 163 -6.12 -0.14 -6.42
N ILE A 164 -6.21 -1.20 -7.20
CA ILE A 164 -7.35 -2.12 -7.27
C ILE A 164 -6.82 -3.45 -6.78
N VAL A 165 -7.25 -3.82 -5.59
CA VAL A 165 -6.62 -4.91 -4.83
C VAL A 165 -7.64 -5.96 -4.41
N MET A 166 -7.22 -7.22 -4.48
CA MET A 166 -7.93 -8.36 -3.94
C MET A 166 -7.56 -8.55 -2.47
N ALA A 167 -8.56 -8.86 -1.64
CA ALA A 167 -8.33 -9.31 -0.28
C ALA A 167 -7.61 -10.67 -0.28
N ILE A 168 -6.44 -10.70 0.34
CA ILE A 168 -5.61 -11.90 0.53
C ILE A 168 -5.82 -12.37 1.97
N ARG A 169 -6.39 -13.54 2.11
CA ARG A 169 -6.63 -14.14 3.42
C ARG A 169 -5.41 -14.94 3.85
N LYS A 170 -5.22 -15.11 5.14
CA LYS A 170 -4.10 -15.90 5.68
C LYS A 170 -4.05 -17.35 5.16
N GLU A 171 -5.22 -17.93 4.83
CA GLU A 171 -5.34 -19.25 4.23
C GLU A 171 -4.88 -19.30 2.76
N ASP A 172 -4.71 -18.15 2.10
CA ASP A 172 -4.26 -18.08 0.70
C ASP A 172 -2.73 -18.19 0.57
N TYR A 173 -1.99 -18.02 1.67
CA TYR A 173 -0.53 -17.97 1.62
C TYR A 173 0.17 -18.86 2.64
N GLY A 174 -0.55 -19.80 3.23
CA GLY A 174 0.01 -20.76 4.15
C GLY A 174 -1.04 -21.48 4.98
N ASP A 175 -0.61 -22.16 6.03
CA ASP A 175 -1.46 -22.84 6.98
C ASP A 175 -2.08 -21.90 8.06
N GLY A 176 -1.85 -20.60 7.92
CA GLY A 176 -2.30 -19.58 8.87
C GLY A 176 -1.51 -19.54 10.18
N ARG A 177 -0.35 -20.21 10.27
CA ARG A 177 0.46 -20.31 11.48
C ARG A 177 1.77 -19.52 11.40
N ASP A 178 2.50 -19.66 10.29
CA ASP A 178 3.76 -18.94 10.10
C ASP A 178 3.51 -17.46 9.81
N PRO A 179 3.89 -16.54 10.72
CA PRO A 179 3.69 -15.11 10.55
C PRO A 179 4.47 -14.52 9.35
N MET A 180 5.53 -15.20 8.90
CA MET A 180 6.38 -14.74 7.79
C MET A 180 5.81 -15.10 6.42
N SER A 181 4.86 -16.03 6.33
CA SER A 181 4.36 -16.56 5.05
C SER A 181 3.75 -15.49 4.14
N GLY A 182 3.07 -14.48 4.70
CA GLY A 182 2.56 -13.34 3.93
C GLY A 182 3.67 -12.45 3.35
N ILE A 183 4.77 -12.27 4.07
CA ILE A 183 5.97 -11.58 3.57
C ILE A 183 6.63 -12.38 2.44
N LEU A 184 6.68 -13.69 2.56
CA LEU A 184 7.24 -14.56 1.52
C LEU A 184 6.43 -14.48 0.23
N LEU A 185 5.10 -14.48 0.30
CA LEU A 185 4.24 -14.25 -0.85
C LEU A 185 4.49 -12.87 -1.50
N GLN A 186 4.55 -11.80 -0.69
CA GLN A 186 4.85 -10.46 -1.21
C GLN A 186 6.19 -10.45 -1.94
N ARG A 187 7.23 -11.02 -1.34
CA ARG A 187 8.58 -11.09 -1.94
C ARG A 187 8.59 -11.85 -3.26
N GLU A 188 7.90 -12.97 -3.33
CA GLU A 188 7.83 -13.75 -4.58
C GLU A 188 7.20 -12.96 -5.71
N LEU A 189 6.08 -12.29 -5.45
CA LEU A 189 5.39 -11.50 -6.47
C LEU A 189 6.17 -10.22 -6.85
N GLU A 190 6.78 -9.55 -5.87
CA GLU A 190 7.65 -8.39 -6.10
C GLU A 190 8.90 -8.77 -6.95
N GLU A 191 9.47 -9.95 -6.73
CA GLU A 191 10.59 -10.49 -7.51
C GLU A 191 10.16 -10.86 -8.94
N ARG A 192 8.97 -11.44 -9.12
CA ARG A 192 8.39 -11.68 -10.45
C ARG A 192 8.26 -10.37 -11.22
N CYS A 193 7.71 -9.33 -10.61
CA CYS A 193 7.58 -8.01 -11.24
C CYS A 193 8.94 -7.40 -11.60
N PHE A 194 9.94 -7.53 -10.72
CA PHE A 194 11.29 -7.06 -11.01
C PHE A 194 11.90 -7.77 -12.22
N ARG A 195 11.81 -9.10 -12.26
CA ARG A 195 12.35 -9.92 -13.37
C ARG A 195 11.64 -9.65 -14.68
N LEU A 196 10.32 -9.44 -14.64
CA LEU A 196 9.50 -9.21 -15.82
C LEU A 196 9.95 -8.00 -16.66
N CYS A 197 10.43 -6.94 -16.00
CA CYS A 197 10.81 -5.68 -16.64
C CYS A 197 12.21 -5.17 -16.26
N GLY A 198 13.08 -6.02 -15.70
CA GLY A 198 14.45 -5.64 -15.34
C GLY A 198 14.51 -4.45 -14.36
N GLY A 199 13.62 -4.43 -13.37
CA GLY A 199 13.54 -3.38 -12.35
C GLY A 199 12.75 -2.14 -12.75
N ARG A 200 12.22 -2.06 -13.96
CA ARG A 200 11.25 -1.03 -14.35
C ARG A 200 9.84 -1.45 -13.98
N ILE A 201 8.95 -0.50 -13.76
CA ILE A 201 7.56 -0.76 -13.40
C ILE A 201 6.85 -1.46 -14.58
N PRO A 202 6.37 -2.73 -14.38
CA PRO A 202 5.57 -3.40 -15.39
C PRO A 202 4.25 -2.67 -15.60
N MET A 203 3.88 -2.40 -16.83
CA MET A 203 2.61 -1.77 -17.18
C MET A 203 1.94 -2.49 -18.35
N GLN A 204 0.60 -2.41 -18.38
CA GLN A 204 -0.22 -2.95 -19.45
C GLN A 204 -1.51 -2.11 -19.58
N ARG A 205 -2.01 -1.96 -20.82
CA ARG A 205 -3.35 -1.42 -21.01
C ARG A 205 -4.40 -2.44 -20.54
N TYR A 206 -5.46 -1.95 -19.91
CA TYR A 206 -6.53 -2.83 -19.42
C TYR A 206 -7.14 -3.70 -20.52
N GLY A 207 -7.36 -3.14 -21.72
CA GLY A 207 -7.85 -3.93 -22.86
C GLY A 207 -6.96 -5.12 -23.19
N ALA A 208 -5.64 -4.90 -23.30
CA ALA A 208 -4.68 -5.98 -23.56
C ALA A 208 -4.60 -7.00 -22.42
N PHE A 209 -4.74 -6.56 -21.16
CA PHE A 209 -4.82 -7.45 -19.99
C PHE A 209 -6.07 -8.33 -20.06
N ARG A 210 -7.24 -7.73 -20.31
CA ARG A 210 -8.51 -8.45 -20.46
C ARG A 210 -8.43 -9.51 -21.57
N ASP A 211 -7.87 -9.13 -22.71
CA ASP A 211 -7.75 -10.03 -23.87
C ASP A 211 -6.82 -11.20 -23.57
N ALA A 212 -5.66 -10.98 -22.95
CA ALA A 212 -4.75 -12.03 -22.52
C ALA A 212 -5.42 -13.04 -21.56
N VAL A 213 -6.23 -12.54 -20.61
CA VAL A 213 -6.97 -13.40 -19.67
C VAL A 213 -8.07 -14.19 -20.39
N SER A 214 -8.77 -13.60 -21.35
CA SER A 214 -9.83 -14.26 -22.13
C SER A 214 -9.28 -15.34 -23.06
N GLU A 215 -8.12 -15.10 -23.69
CA GLU A 215 -7.44 -16.10 -24.52
C GLU A 215 -7.07 -17.35 -23.72
N GLU A 216 -6.62 -17.21 -22.50
CA GLU A 216 -6.30 -18.31 -21.59
C GLU A 216 -7.52 -19.16 -21.23
N ARG A 217 -8.68 -18.54 -21.12
CA ARG A 217 -9.94 -19.22 -20.82
C ARG A 217 -10.54 -19.92 -22.02
N GLY A 218 -9.99 -19.73 -23.23
CA GLY A 218 -10.55 -20.23 -24.47
C GLY A 218 -11.83 -19.49 -24.89
N GLU A 219 -12.13 -18.37 -24.28
CA GLU A 219 -13.27 -17.51 -24.57
C GLU A 219 -12.92 -16.56 -25.74
N ARG A 220 -12.79 -17.12 -26.95
CA ARG A 220 -12.60 -16.34 -28.17
C ARG A 220 -13.94 -15.93 -28.74
N ASP A 221 -14.53 -14.87 -28.27
CA ASP A 221 -15.46 -14.09 -29.06
C ASP A 221 -14.70 -13.01 -29.83
N ALA A 222 -15.02 -12.85 -31.10
CA ALA A 222 -14.33 -11.95 -32.02
C ALA A 222 -14.35 -10.52 -31.49
N LEU A 223 -13.19 -10.05 -31.03
CA LEU A 223 -12.99 -8.66 -30.60
C LEU A 223 -13.11 -7.71 -31.78
N PRO A 224 -13.76 -6.54 -31.62
CA PRO A 224 -13.84 -5.54 -32.67
C PRO A 224 -12.44 -5.03 -33.04
N GLU A 225 -12.13 -5.00 -34.29
CA GLU A 225 -10.89 -4.54 -34.93
C GLU A 225 -10.61 -3.03 -34.73
N ARG A 226 -11.34 -2.38 -33.82
CA ARG A 226 -11.35 -0.93 -33.64
C ARG A 226 -10.61 -0.56 -32.37
N LEU A 227 -9.31 -0.37 -32.40
CA LEU A 227 -8.57 0.55 -31.51
C LEU A 227 -7.05 0.41 -31.70
N ARG A 228 -6.57 0.41 -32.97
CA ARG A 228 -5.15 0.50 -33.26
C ARG A 228 -4.57 1.92 -33.20
N ASP A 229 -5.42 2.96 -33.15
CA ASP A 229 -5.00 4.37 -33.22
C ASP A 229 -5.73 5.23 -32.17
N GLY A 230 -5.70 4.85 -30.90
CA GLY A 230 -6.03 5.75 -29.82
C GLY A 230 -4.82 6.63 -29.51
N GLU A 231 -4.96 7.94 -29.62
CA GLU A 231 -3.98 8.92 -29.21
C GLU A 231 -3.41 8.57 -27.83
N ARG A 232 -2.11 8.35 -27.76
CA ARG A 232 -1.38 8.13 -26.52
C ARG A 232 -1.43 9.44 -25.75
N GLU A 233 -2.31 9.56 -24.76
CA GLU A 233 -2.12 10.60 -23.75
C GLU A 233 -0.76 10.35 -23.11
N PRO A 234 0.17 11.30 -23.18
CA PRO A 234 1.54 11.06 -22.78
C PRO A 234 1.59 10.94 -21.25
N MET A 235 2.05 9.80 -20.75
CA MET A 235 2.67 9.78 -19.42
C MET A 235 3.69 10.92 -19.38
N SER A 236 3.72 11.66 -18.25
CA SER A 236 4.68 12.76 -18.10
C SER A 236 6.06 12.36 -18.60
N PRO A 237 6.73 13.17 -19.45
CA PRO A 237 8.05 12.87 -20.00
C PRO A 237 9.09 12.46 -18.96
N SER A 238 8.96 12.95 -17.74
CA SER A 238 9.84 12.67 -16.60
C SER A 238 9.84 11.19 -16.15
N PHE A 239 8.86 10.38 -16.55
CA PHE A 239 8.70 9.00 -16.10
C PHE A 239 8.91 7.95 -17.20
N ARG A 240 9.17 8.36 -18.46
CA ARG A 240 9.25 7.43 -19.60
C ARG A 240 10.28 6.28 -19.45
N GLY A 241 11.36 6.50 -18.69
CA GLY A 241 12.38 5.47 -18.42
C GLY A 241 12.05 4.50 -17.27
N LEU A 242 11.02 4.78 -16.48
CA LEU A 242 10.68 4.02 -15.26
C LEU A 242 9.71 2.87 -15.51
N PHE A 243 9.00 2.87 -16.66
CA PHE A 243 7.96 1.90 -16.99
C PHE A 243 8.37 1.05 -18.17
N SER A 244 7.86 -0.18 -18.22
CA SER A 244 8.03 -1.11 -19.35
C SER A 244 6.75 -1.90 -19.58
N GLU A 245 6.36 -2.06 -20.85
CA GLU A 245 5.22 -2.91 -21.21
C GLU A 245 5.52 -4.37 -20.87
N ALA A 246 4.53 -5.04 -20.29
CA ALA A 246 4.61 -6.43 -19.89
C ALA A 246 3.21 -7.05 -19.77
N ASP A 247 3.13 -8.37 -19.87
CA ASP A 247 1.89 -9.11 -19.63
C ASP A 247 1.67 -9.32 -18.11
N LEU A 248 0.84 -8.46 -17.53
CA LEU A 248 0.53 -8.50 -16.12
C LEU A 248 -0.35 -9.71 -15.71
N SER A 249 -1.01 -10.38 -16.67
CA SER A 249 -1.83 -11.57 -16.39
C SER A 249 -0.99 -12.72 -15.82
N THR A 250 0.31 -12.70 -16.07
CA THR A 250 1.24 -13.73 -15.61
C THR A 250 1.63 -13.63 -14.14
N ILE A 251 1.44 -12.45 -13.53
CA ILE A 251 1.95 -12.16 -12.17
C ILE A 251 1.28 -13.07 -11.12
N PHE A 252 -0.05 -13.22 -11.18
CA PHE A 252 -0.81 -14.05 -10.24
C PHE A 252 -1.06 -15.47 -10.79
N ARG A 253 -0.12 -16.02 -11.56
CA ARG A 253 -0.17 -17.42 -12.01
C ARG A 253 0.72 -18.28 -11.14
N PHE A 254 0.12 -19.26 -10.54
CA PHE A 254 0.79 -20.23 -9.68
C PHE A 254 0.51 -21.65 -10.19
N GLY A 255 1.53 -22.50 -10.13
CA GLY A 255 1.42 -23.92 -10.48
C GLY A 255 0.47 -24.69 -9.55
N GLU A 256 0.09 -25.91 -9.96
CA GLU A 256 -0.85 -26.72 -9.21
C GLU A 256 -0.38 -27.08 -7.80
N ASP A 257 0.91 -27.28 -7.61
CA ASP A 257 1.55 -27.61 -6.35
C ASP A 257 1.91 -26.37 -5.51
N SER A 258 1.64 -25.16 -6.01
CA SER A 258 1.96 -23.94 -5.28
C SER A 258 1.02 -23.74 -4.08
N PRO A 259 1.56 -23.36 -2.91
CA PRO A 259 0.72 -22.98 -1.77
C PRO A 259 -0.15 -21.75 -2.06
N TYR A 260 0.16 -20.98 -3.10
CA TYR A 260 -0.54 -19.76 -3.51
C TYR A 260 -1.56 -19.98 -4.64
N ARG A 261 -1.87 -21.23 -4.99
CA ARG A 261 -2.77 -21.59 -6.09
C ARG A 261 -4.16 -20.94 -5.98
N SER A 262 -4.66 -20.71 -4.78
CA SER A 262 -5.95 -20.05 -4.56
C SER A 262 -6.00 -18.62 -5.14
N LEU A 263 -4.85 -17.99 -5.35
CA LEU A 263 -4.72 -16.64 -5.91
C LEU A 263 -4.84 -16.60 -7.44
N ASN A 264 -4.88 -17.75 -8.13
CA ASN A 264 -5.12 -17.81 -9.58
C ASN A 264 -6.48 -17.22 -9.99
N CYS A 265 -7.41 -17.06 -9.05
CA CYS A 265 -8.68 -16.37 -9.28
C CYS A 265 -8.53 -14.85 -9.49
N PHE A 266 -7.35 -14.26 -9.24
CA PHE A 266 -7.14 -12.80 -9.26
C PHE A 266 -7.54 -12.16 -10.59
N ASN A 267 -7.04 -12.69 -11.70
CA ASN A 267 -7.27 -12.10 -13.02
C ASN A 267 -8.76 -12.02 -13.38
N ALA A 268 -9.49 -13.11 -13.12
CA ALA A 268 -10.94 -13.15 -13.33
C ALA A 268 -11.70 -12.18 -12.43
N LEU A 269 -11.39 -12.19 -11.13
CA LEU A 269 -11.98 -11.27 -10.16
C LEU A 269 -11.70 -9.81 -10.52
N PHE A 270 -10.49 -9.53 -11.03
CA PHE A 270 -10.11 -8.18 -11.45
C PHE A 270 -10.99 -7.69 -12.59
N ILE A 271 -11.21 -8.51 -13.63
CA ILE A 271 -12.09 -8.17 -14.76
C ILE A 271 -13.53 -7.97 -14.28
N GLU A 272 -14.09 -8.91 -13.50
CA GLU A 272 -15.45 -8.79 -12.95
C GLU A 272 -15.63 -7.51 -12.14
N GLY A 273 -14.64 -7.16 -11.33
CA GLY A 273 -14.62 -5.94 -10.54
C GLY A 273 -14.55 -4.68 -11.38
N MET A 274 -13.72 -4.66 -12.42
CA MET A 274 -13.61 -3.53 -13.36
C MET A 274 -14.94 -3.27 -14.08
N GLU A 275 -15.64 -4.33 -14.51
CA GLU A 275 -16.98 -4.23 -15.10
C GLU A 275 -18.01 -3.70 -14.07
N SER A 276 -17.92 -4.14 -12.82
CA SER A 276 -18.77 -3.62 -11.75
C SER A 276 -18.50 -2.15 -11.44
N PHE A 277 -17.23 -1.74 -11.45
CA PHE A 277 -16.83 -0.36 -11.18
C PHE A 277 -17.25 0.60 -12.28
N SER A 278 -17.24 0.15 -13.54
CA SER A 278 -17.70 0.97 -14.68
C SER A 278 -19.18 1.34 -14.63
N ARG A 279 -19.99 0.58 -13.88
CA ARG A 279 -21.41 0.94 -13.63
C ARG A 279 -21.57 2.13 -12.71
N ARG A 280 -20.57 2.40 -11.86
CA ARG A 280 -20.54 3.56 -10.95
C ARG A 280 -19.79 4.75 -11.52
N ILE A 281 -18.71 4.45 -12.24
CA ILE A 281 -17.85 5.42 -12.90
C ILE A 281 -17.79 5.04 -14.38
N PRO A 282 -18.66 5.59 -15.25
CA PRO A 282 -18.68 5.27 -16.67
C PRO A 282 -17.30 5.46 -17.31
N GLY A 283 -16.80 4.42 -17.99
CA GLY A 283 -15.47 4.41 -18.59
C GLY A 283 -14.35 4.01 -17.65
N PHE A 284 -14.62 3.53 -16.43
CA PHE A 284 -13.59 3.01 -15.52
C PHE A 284 -12.84 1.82 -16.13
N ASN A 285 -13.55 0.95 -16.88
CA ASN A 285 -13.03 -0.22 -17.59
C ASN A 285 -12.59 0.08 -19.05
N ARG A 286 -12.27 1.36 -19.37
CA ARG A 286 -11.80 1.73 -20.71
C ARG A 286 -10.54 0.96 -21.07
N GLU A 287 -10.41 0.61 -22.34
CA GLU A 287 -9.32 -0.27 -22.82
C GLU A 287 -7.93 0.36 -22.70
N ASP A 288 -7.85 1.68 -22.76
CA ASP A 288 -6.60 2.45 -22.67
C ASP A 288 -6.25 2.85 -21.22
N ALA A 289 -7.06 2.46 -20.20
CA ALA A 289 -6.66 2.60 -18.79
C ALA A 289 -5.34 1.85 -18.56
N VAL A 290 -4.42 2.46 -17.81
CA VAL A 290 -3.08 1.89 -17.62
C VAL A 290 -3.01 1.17 -16.28
N LEU A 291 -2.71 -0.11 -16.32
CA LEU A 291 -2.39 -0.92 -15.15
C LEU A 291 -0.88 -0.88 -14.89
N CYS A 292 -0.50 -0.79 -13.63
CA CYS A 292 0.90 -0.86 -13.17
C CYS A 292 1.01 -1.89 -12.03
N ALA A 293 2.04 -2.72 -12.05
CA ALA A 293 2.24 -3.74 -11.04
C ALA A 293 3.55 -3.52 -10.26
N LEU A 294 3.58 -3.95 -9.04
CA LEU A 294 2.60 -4.60 -8.20
C LEU A 294 2.32 -3.73 -6.96
N GLU A 295 1.07 -3.50 -6.64
CA GLU A 295 0.71 -2.93 -5.34
C GLU A 295 0.66 -4.08 -4.31
N SER A 296 1.75 -4.33 -3.61
CA SER A 296 1.91 -5.44 -2.65
C SER A 296 1.85 -4.99 -1.19
N ARG A 297 1.98 -3.68 -0.95
CA ARG A 297 2.21 -3.14 0.40
C ARG A 297 1.09 -2.24 0.87
N THR A 298 -0.15 -2.68 0.75
CA THR A 298 -1.33 -1.94 1.22
C THR A 298 -1.43 -1.91 2.74
N SER A 299 -1.01 -2.97 3.41
CA SER A 299 -0.92 -3.10 4.88
C SER A 299 0.02 -4.23 5.26
N SER A 300 0.48 -4.23 6.52
CA SER A 300 1.31 -5.32 7.03
C SER A 300 0.60 -6.67 6.96
N PRO A 301 1.25 -7.73 6.47
CA PRO A 301 0.73 -9.10 6.53
C PRO A 301 0.89 -9.74 7.91
N ILE A 302 1.45 -9.00 8.86
CA ILE A 302 1.73 -9.44 10.23
C ILE A 302 0.93 -8.61 11.22
N ARG A 303 0.45 -9.26 12.28
CA ARG A 303 -0.02 -8.63 13.51
C ARG A 303 0.93 -8.99 14.65
N ILE A 304 1.46 -8.00 15.32
CA ILE A 304 2.15 -8.17 16.59
C ILE A 304 1.13 -7.93 17.70
N PRO A 305 0.66 -8.96 18.43
CA PRO A 305 -0.31 -8.78 19.48
C PRO A 305 0.24 -7.86 20.58
N ARG A 306 -0.63 -7.03 21.13
CA ARG A 306 -0.39 -6.21 22.32
C ARG A 306 -1.63 -6.21 23.20
N ASP A 307 -1.45 -6.01 24.48
CA ASP A 307 -2.53 -5.89 25.47
C ASP A 307 -3.18 -4.49 25.42
N GLU A 308 -4.08 -4.23 26.36
CA GLU A 308 -4.80 -2.96 26.50
C GLU A 308 -3.87 -1.80 26.88
N ASP A 309 -2.74 -2.10 27.53
CA ASP A 309 -1.68 -1.17 27.92
C ASP A 309 -0.57 -1.08 26.84
N PHE A 310 -0.81 -1.62 25.64
CA PHE A 310 0.09 -1.59 24.48
C PHE A 310 1.37 -2.45 24.60
N HIS A 311 1.48 -3.35 25.60
CA HIS A 311 2.64 -4.23 25.72
C HIS A 311 2.54 -5.45 24.80
N SER A 312 3.69 -5.85 24.26
CA SER A 312 3.85 -7.18 23.67
C SER A 312 4.13 -8.24 24.73
N ASN A 313 4.32 -9.49 24.27
CA ASN A 313 4.81 -10.56 25.16
C ASN A 313 6.29 -10.40 25.58
N LEU A 314 7.07 -9.57 24.86
CA LEU A 314 8.42 -9.21 25.29
C LEU A 314 8.33 -8.00 26.20
N ARG A 315 9.00 -8.13 27.36
CA ARG A 315 8.97 -7.10 28.40
C ARG A 315 9.49 -5.77 27.85
N PHE A 316 8.75 -4.68 28.14
CA PHE A 316 9.08 -3.31 27.74
C PHE A 316 9.02 -3.01 26.24
N LEU A 317 8.53 -3.93 25.40
CA LEU A 317 8.36 -3.72 23.98
C LEU A 317 6.92 -3.30 23.65
N TYR A 318 6.75 -2.11 23.06
CA TYR A 318 5.48 -1.49 22.68
C TYR A 318 5.34 -1.47 21.16
N PRO A 319 4.66 -2.45 20.54
CA PRO A 319 4.48 -2.47 19.08
C PRO A 319 3.49 -1.41 18.65
N CYS A 320 3.82 -0.61 17.62
CA CYS A 320 2.90 0.40 17.13
C CYS A 320 2.90 0.55 15.60
N GLY A 321 1.89 1.23 15.11
CA GLY A 321 1.77 1.66 13.73
C GLY A 321 1.47 0.55 12.74
N GLU A 322 1.86 0.80 11.50
CA GLU A 322 1.59 -0.10 10.39
C GLU A 322 2.34 -1.42 10.50
N GLY A 323 3.61 -1.37 10.94
CA GLY A 323 4.43 -2.56 11.10
C GLY A 323 3.84 -3.57 12.07
N ALA A 324 3.30 -3.10 13.19
CA ALA A 324 2.60 -3.94 14.16
C ALA A 324 1.19 -4.38 13.70
N GLY A 325 0.73 -3.89 12.54
CA GLY A 325 -0.55 -4.25 11.94
C GLY A 325 -1.75 -3.46 12.47
N TYR A 326 -1.55 -2.33 13.17
CA TYR A 326 -2.63 -1.51 13.77
C TYR A 326 -3.02 -0.31 12.92
N ALA A 327 -2.25 0.04 11.91
CA ALA A 327 -2.51 1.16 11.02
C ALA A 327 -2.34 0.74 9.55
N GLY A 328 -2.98 1.47 8.64
CA GLY A 328 -2.86 1.26 7.18
C GLY A 328 -2.59 2.56 6.41
N GLY A 329 -2.25 3.65 7.10
CA GLY A 329 -1.94 4.93 6.49
C GLY A 329 -1.23 5.87 7.46
N ILE A 330 -0.68 6.98 6.93
CA ILE A 330 0.17 7.93 7.67
C ILE A 330 -0.52 8.45 8.93
N MET A 331 -1.74 8.96 8.80
CA MET A 331 -2.47 9.55 9.94
C MET A 331 -2.83 8.51 11.00
N SER A 332 -3.29 7.33 10.59
CA SER A 332 -3.61 6.25 11.53
C SER A 332 -2.36 5.73 12.24
N ALA A 333 -1.21 5.67 11.57
CA ALA A 333 0.06 5.30 12.18
C ALA A 333 0.54 6.36 13.18
N ALA A 334 0.40 7.64 12.86
CA ALA A 334 0.73 8.74 13.77
C ALA A 334 -0.16 8.71 15.04
N MET A 335 -1.46 8.52 14.88
CA MET A 335 -2.40 8.41 16.00
C MET A 335 -2.08 7.21 16.89
N ASP A 336 -1.73 6.07 16.30
CA ASP A 336 -1.36 4.87 17.05
C ASP A 336 -0.04 5.08 17.80
N GLY A 337 0.94 5.77 17.16
CA GLY A 337 2.19 6.16 17.82
C GLY A 337 1.98 7.08 19.04
N MET A 338 1.09 8.06 18.91
CA MET A 338 0.73 8.94 20.04
C MET A 338 0.14 8.14 21.21
N LYS A 339 -0.84 7.26 20.96
CA LYS A 339 -1.44 6.40 21.99
C LYS A 339 -0.41 5.47 22.65
N THR A 340 0.51 4.93 21.86
CA THR A 340 1.59 4.07 22.36
C THR A 340 2.53 4.87 23.27
N ALA A 341 2.86 6.10 22.89
CA ALA A 341 3.70 6.98 23.73
C ALA A 341 2.99 7.40 25.04
N GLU A 342 1.68 7.65 25.00
CA GLU A 342 0.85 7.91 26.17
C GLU A 342 0.84 6.72 27.14
N ALA A 343 0.69 5.48 26.62
CA ALA A 343 0.73 4.26 27.42
C ALA A 343 2.11 4.07 28.09
N LEU A 344 3.19 4.24 27.33
CA LEU A 344 4.54 4.17 27.87
C LEU A 344 4.78 5.24 28.94
N SER A 345 4.31 6.47 28.73
CA SER A 345 4.40 7.55 29.73
C SER A 345 3.63 7.24 30.99
N ALA A 346 2.44 6.64 30.89
CA ALA A 346 1.66 6.20 32.05
C ALA A 346 2.38 5.12 32.85
N ASP A 347 3.05 4.17 32.18
CA ASP A 347 3.87 3.14 32.84
C ASP A 347 5.04 3.73 33.59
N TYR A 348 5.70 4.71 32.99
CA TYR A 348 6.78 5.44 33.62
C TYR A 348 6.30 6.18 34.86
N CYS A 349 5.23 6.96 34.75
CA CYS A 349 4.66 7.70 35.88
C CYS A 349 4.18 6.78 37.02
N ALA A 350 3.72 5.59 36.71
CA ALA A 350 3.32 4.57 37.69
C ALA A 350 4.49 3.76 38.26
N GLY A 351 5.72 4.03 37.85
CA GLY A 351 6.92 3.30 38.28
C GLY A 351 6.99 1.85 37.79
N ARG A 352 6.19 1.48 36.79
CA ARG A 352 6.17 0.11 36.23
C ARG A 352 7.41 -0.17 35.35
N ILE A 353 7.98 0.87 34.78
CA ILE A 353 9.21 0.80 33.97
C ILE A 353 10.29 1.74 34.56
N PRO A 354 11.56 1.30 34.62
CA PRO A 354 12.63 2.16 35.05
C PRO A 354 12.99 3.16 33.96
N TRP A 355 13.14 4.42 34.34
CA TRP A 355 13.81 5.40 33.49
C TRP A 355 15.32 5.22 33.63
N LYS A 356 15.97 4.73 32.58
CA LYS A 356 17.41 4.80 32.48
C LYS A 356 17.75 5.90 31.48
N SER A 357 18.59 6.85 31.88
CA SER A 357 19.10 7.81 30.90
C SER A 357 19.91 7.03 29.85
N TYR A 358 19.81 7.46 28.59
CA TYR A 358 20.53 6.81 27.49
C TYR A 358 22.04 6.68 27.75
N ARG A 359 22.62 7.55 28.62
CA ARG A 359 24.03 7.50 29.06
C ARG A 359 24.33 6.33 29.97
N GLU A 360 23.33 5.69 30.55
CA GLU A 360 23.49 4.50 31.43
C GLU A 360 23.35 3.19 30.65
N ILE A 361 22.95 3.25 29.37
CA ILE A 361 22.71 2.09 28.51
C ILE A 361 23.91 1.82 27.57
N LEU A 362 24.81 2.79 27.37
CA LEU A 362 26.07 2.70 26.63
C LEU A 362 27.21 2.34 27.55
#